data_796d22682a94655163146b57ed286d8d
#
_entry.id   796d22682a94655163146b57ed286d8d
#
_cell.length_a   1.000
_cell.length_b   1.000
_cell.length_c   1.000
_cell.angle_alpha   90.00
_cell.angle_beta   90.00
_cell.angle_gamma   90.00
#
_symmetry.space_group_name_H-M   'P 1'
#
loop_
_entity.id
_entity.type
_entity.pdbx_description
1 polymer ?
#
loop_
_entity_poly.entity_id
_entity_poly.type
_entity_poly.pdbx_seq_one_letter_code
_entity_poly.pdbx_strand_id
1 'polypeptide(L)'
;HDQGLAAMISVFIDTFIILNLTVFSILTTGAMASGKSGTALTQYAFSSVLGSFGDIFIAVCLFFFAFSTILGWHFFGAINVKHLFGQKGTKIYSMLVVVFIIIGSTLKVDLVWSLADFFNGLMVIPNALALLALSGVVVGISKKAK
;
A
#
# COMPACT_ATOMS: atom_id res chain seq x y z
N HIS A 1 0.55 23.30 0.51
CA HIS A 1 1.08 23.21 1.88
C HIS A 1 0.24 22.24 2.72
N ASP A 2 -1.05 22.44 2.80
CA ASP A 2 -1.98 21.66 3.63
C ASP A 2 -2.04 20.17 3.24
N GLN A 3 -2.00 19.89 1.93
CA GLN A 3 -1.94 18.52 1.41
C GLN A 3 -0.67 17.79 1.88
N GLY A 4 0.48 18.47 1.89
CA GLY A 4 1.74 17.88 2.36
C GLY A 4 1.71 17.62 3.87
N LEU A 5 1.15 18.52 4.65
CA LEU A 5 0.99 18.34 6.09
C LEU A 5 0.04 17.19 6.42
N ALA A 6 -1.11 17.11 5.72
CA ALA A 6 -2.04 16.01 5.87
C ALA A 6 -1.40 14.66 5.53
N ALA A 7 -0.59 14.58 4.46
CA ALA A 7 0.13 13.37 4.10
C ALA A 7 1.15 12.95 5.18
N MET A 8 1.90 13.90 5.74
CA MET A 8 2.86 13.63 6.83
C MET A 8 2.15 13.06 8.07
N ILE A 9 1.03 13.67 8.49
CA ILE A 9 0.23 13.22 9.63
C ILE A 9 -0.32 11.81 9.37
N SER A 10 -0.84 11.56 8.18
CA SER A 10 -1.38 10.24 7.79
C SER A 10 -0.31 9.15 7.84
N VAL A 11 0.87 9.40 7.29
CA VAL A 11 2.00 8.45 7.33
C VAL A 11 2.46 8.21 8.77
N PHE A 12 2.50 9.26 9.61
CA PHE A 12 2.85 9.10 11.02
C PHE A 12 1.85 8.21 11.75
N ILE A 13 0.56 8.45 11.59
CA ILE A 13 -0.50 7.65 12.22
C ILE A 13 -0.40 6.19 11.75
N ASP A 14 -0.28 5.95 10.44
CA ASP A 14 -0.18 4.62 9.88
C ASP A 14 1.05 3.87 10.41
N THR A 15 2.22 4.48 10.38
CA THR A 15 3.47 3.84 10.76
C THR A 15 3.62 3.66 12.27
N PHE A 16 3.30 4.69 13.07
CA PHE A 16 3.56 4.63 14.51
C PHE A 16 2.36 4.15 15.33
N ILE A 17 1.15 4.33 14.87
CA ILE A 17 -0.04 3.91 15.62
C ILE A 17 -0.56 2.57 15.08
N ILE A 18 -0.96 2.51 13.82
CA ILE A 18 -1.62 1.33 13.26
C ILE A 18 -0.68 0.13 13.20
N LEU A 19 0.56 0.32 12.74
CA LEU A 19 1.55 -0.76 12.66
C LEU A 19 1.89 -1.31 14.05
N ASN A 20 2.11 -0.45 15.05
CA ASN A 20 2.38 -0.90 16.42
C ASN A 20 1.18 -1.65 17.04
N LEU A 21 -0.05 -1.18 16.82
CA LEU A 21 -1.25 -1.89 17.28
C LEU A 21 -1.34 -3.30 16.68
N THR A 22 -1.03 -3.44 15.39
CA THR A 22 -1.00 -4.74 14.72
C THR A 22 0.08 -5.64 15.31
N VAL A 23 1.29 -5.13 15.51
CA VAL A 23 2.41 -5.88 16.12
C VAL A 23 2.05 -6.31 17.54
N PHE A 24 1.54 -5.41 18.38
CA PHE A 24 1.12 -5.75 19.74
C PHE A 24 0.01 -6.82 19.74
N SER A 25 -0.95 -6.73 18.86
CA SER A 25 -2.00 -7.75 18.73
C SER A 25 -1.42 -9.13 18.41
N ILE A 26 -0.45 -9.21 17.51
CA ILE A 26 0.21 -10.47 17.13
C ILE A 26 1.05 -11.02 18.30
N LEU A 27 1.81 -10.15 18.98
CA LEU A 27 2.69 -10.57 20.09
C LEU A 27 1.89 -11.01 21.33
N THR A 28 0.87 -10.26 21.71
CA THR A 28 0.08 -10.56 22.92
C THR A 28 -0.79 -11.80 22.77
N THR A 29 -1.20 -12.14 21.55
CA THR A 29 -1.97 -13.36 21.28
C THR A 29 -1.12 -14.62 21.08
N GLY A 30 0.21 -14.46 21.03
CA GLY A 30 1.12 -15.59 20.76
C GLY A 30 0.98 -16.14 19.33
N ALA A 31 0.36 -15.39 18.42
CA ALA A 31 0.06 -15.83 17.07
C ALA A 31 1.31 -16.22 16.25
N MET A 32 2.48 -15.69 16.60
CA MET A 32 3.76 -16.04 15.97
C MET A 32 4.08 -17.52 16.05
N ALA A 33 3.65 -18.20 17.11
CA ALA A 33 3.85 -19.63 17.27
C ALA A 33 3.02 -20.49 16.30
N SER A 34 2.05 -19.89 15.60
CA SER A 34 1.18 -20.61 14.64
C SER A 34 1.87 -20.98 13.33
N GLY A 35 3.07 -20.46 13.04
CA GLY A 35 3.77 -20.66 11.78
C GLY A 35 3.13 -19.99 10.56
N LYS A 36 2.09 -19.17 10.78
CA LYS A 36 1.42 -18.39 9.72
C LYS A 36 2.21 -17.12 9.41
N SER A 37 2.02 -16.56 8.21
CA SER A 37 2.67 -15.33 7.77
C SER A 37 1.67 -14.37 7.10
N GLY A 38 2.06 -13.11 6.95
CA GLY A 38 1.28 -12.08 6.27
C GLY A 38 -0.10 -11.86 6.90
N THR A 39 -1.12 -11.69 6.07
CA THR A 39 -2.50 -11.44 6.50
C THR A 39 -3.11 -12.58 7.30
N ALA A 40 -2.72 -13.84 7.02
CA ALA A 40 -3.19 -15.01 7.76
C ALA A 40 -2.72 -15.01 9.22
N LEU A 41 -1.56 -14.43 9.52
CA LEU A 41 -1.07 -14.25 10.89
C LEU A 41 -1.92 -13.25 11.65
N THR A 42 -2.22 -12.10 11.05
CA THR A 42 -3.10 -11.10 11.65
C THR A 42 -4.51 -11.65 11.87
N GLN A 43 -5.08 -12.33 10.88
CA GLN A 43 -6.38 -12.98 11.03
C GLN A 43 -6.38 -13.96 12.19
N TYR A 44 -5.38 -14.82 12.30
CA TYR A 44 -5.26 -15.77 13.40
C TYR A 44 -5.18 -15.07 14.77
N ALA A 45 -4.41 -13.97 14.88
CA ALA A 45 -4.31 -13.19 16.10
C ALA A 45 -5.69 -12.65 16.54
N PHE A 46 -6.45 -12.08 15.62
CA PHE A 46 -7.78 -11.55 15.93
C PHE A 46 -8.81 -12.65 16.21
N SER A 47 -8.77 -13.75 15.46
CA SER A 47 -9.68 -14.90 15.67
C SER A 47 -9.44 -15.59 17.00
N SER A 48 -8.20 -15.63 17.48
CA SER A 48 -7.87 -16.26 18.78
C SER A 48 -8.50 -15.52 19.97
N VAL A 49 -8.78 -14.22 19.83
CA VAL A 49 -9.39 -13.39 20.89
C VAL A 49 -10.88 -13.19 20.67
N LEU A 50 -11.29 -12.92 19.43
CA LEU A 50 -12.68 -12.54 19.07
C LEU A 50 -13.50 -13.70 18.48
N GLY A 51 -12.90 -14.89 18.33
CA GLY A 51 -13.56 -16.04 17.71
C GLY A 51 -14.00 -15.75 16.27
N SER A 52 -15.12 -16.31 15.86
CA SER A 52 -15.68 -16.14 14.50
C SER A 52 -15.95 -14.69 14.10
N PHE A 53 -16.21 -13.81 15.08
CA PHE A 53 -16.36 -12.38 14.80
C PHE A 53 -15.03 -11.77 14.30
N GLY A 54 -13.90 -12.19 14.86
CA GLY A 54 -12.56 -11.75 14.43
C GLY A 54 -12.28 -12.09 12.96
N ASP A 55 -12.68 -13.29 12.51
CA ASP A 55 -12.52 -13.70 11.11
C ASP A 55 -13.32 -12.81 10.16
N ILE A 56 -14.58 -12.57 10.47
CA ILE A 56 -15.45 -11.71 9.66
C ILE A 56 -14.94 -10.26 9.66
N PHE A 57 -14.57 -9.76 10.83
CA PHE A 57 -14.03 -8.39 10.97
C PHE A 57 -12.79 -8.18 10.10
N ILE A 58 -11.80 -9.06 10.20
CA ILE A 58 -10.59 -8.96 9.41
C ILE A 58 -10.87 -9.14 7.91
N ALA A 59 -11.75 -10.06 7.51
CA ALA A 59 -12.13 -10.23 6.12
C ALA A 59 -12.74 -8.94 5.51
N VAL A 60 -13.63 -8.28 6.26
CA VAL A 60 -14.24 -7.00 5.84
C VAL A 60 -13.18 -5.88 5.77
N CYS A 61 -12.30 -5.78 6.76
CA CYS A 61 -11.21 -4.81 6.74
C CYS A 61 -10.27 -5.03 5.54
N LEU A 62 -9.88 -6.28 5.28
CA LEU A 62 -9.03 -6.62 4.13
C LEU A 62 -9.71 -6.32 2.80
N PHE A 63 -11.01 -6.56 2.70
CA PHE A 63 -11.77 -6.23 1.48
C PHE A 63 -11.70 -4.72 1.19
N PHE A 64 -12.01 -3.87 2.17
CA PHE A 64 -11.94 -2.42 1.98
C PHE A 64 -10.52 -1.92 1.75
N PHE A 65 -9.54 -2.49 2.45
CA PHE A 65 -8.13 -2.14 2.26
C PHE A 65 -7.65 -2.50 0.84
N ALA A 66 -7.93 -3.71 0.37
CA ALA A 66 -7.56 -4.13 -0.98
C ALA A 66 -8.25 -3.27 -2.04
N PHE A 67 -9.55 -3.00 -1.87
CA PHE A 67 -10.33 -2.17 -2.80
C PHE A 67 -9.78 -0.74 -2.89
N SER A 68 -9.55 -0.09 -1.74
CA SER A 68 -9.00 1.27 -1.71
C SER A 68 -7.58 1.33 -2.28
N THR A 69 -6.75 0.32 -2.02
CA THR A 69 -5.40 0.21 -2.55
C THR A 69 -5.40 0.08 -4.07
N ILE A 70 -6.23 -0.80 -4.62
CA ILE A 70 -6.36 -0.96 -6.08
C ILE A 70 -6.79 0.36 -6.73
N LEU A 71 -7.79 1.06 -6.16
CA LEU A 71 -8.24 2.35 -6.67
C LEU A 71 -7.14 3.41 -6.62
N GLY A 72 -6.43 3.52 -5.50
CA GLY A 72 -5.36 4.49 -5.31
C GLY A 72 -4.20 4.27 -6.29
N TRP A 73 -3.70 3.05 -6.37
CA TRP A 73 -2.61 2.71 -7.28
C TRP A 73 -3.00 2.85 -8.76
N HIS A 74 -4.23 2.42 -9.11
CA HIS A 74 -4.75 2.63 -10.46
C HIS A 74 -4.81 4.12 -10.81
N PHE A 75 -5.28 4.96 -9.89
CA PHE A 75 -5.37 6.41 -10.10
C PHE A 75 -4.00 7.02 -10.36
N PHE A 76 -3.00 6.72 -9.53
CA PHE A 76 -1.63 7.22 -9.73
C PHE A 76 -1.04 6.74 -11.05
N GLY A 77 -1.20 5.47 -11.40
CA GLY A 77 -0.73 4.94 -12.66
C GLY A 77 -1.45 5.58 -13.86
N ALA A 78 -2.77 5.75 -13.79
CA ALA A 78 -3.57 6.35 -14.85
C ALA A 78 -3.17 7.80 -15.17
N ILE A 79 -2.87 8.60 -14.13
CA ILE A 79 -2.38 9.99 -14.30
C ILE A 79 -1.05 9.99 -15.06
N ASN A 80 -0.10 9.16 -14.65
CA ASN A 80 1.21 9.09 -15.29
C ASN A 80 1.11 8.60 -16.75
N VAL A 81 0.34 7.55 -16.99
CA VAL A 81 0.10 7.04 -18.35
C VAL A 81 -0.62 8.06 -19.23
N LYS A 82 -1.59 8.80 -18.68
CA LYS A 82 -2.26 9.87 -19.39
C LYS A 82 -1.31 11.00 -19.79
N HIS A 83 -0.38 11.34 -18.90
CA HIS A 83 0.64 12.35 -19.18
C HIS A 83 1.60 11.94 -20.29
N LEU A 84 2.01 10.66 -20.33
CA LEU A 84 2.98 10.15 -21.31
C LEU A 84 2.34 9.76 -22.64
N PHE A 85 1.17 9.11 -22.61
CA PHE A 85 0.55 8.44 -23.77
C PHE A 85 -0.85 8.97 -24.12
N GLY A 86 -1.33 9.96 -23.38
CA GLY A 86 -2.66 10.54 -23.59
C GLY A 86 -3.82 9.62 -23.19
N GLN A 87 -5.03 10.02 -23.58
CA GLN A 87 -6.27 9.33 -23.17
C GLN A 87 -6.40 7.90 -23.70
N LYS A 88 -5.85 7.61 -24.88
CA LYS A 88 -5.87 6.25 -25.46
C LYS A 88 -5.01 5.29 -24.64
N GLY A 89 -3.83 5.76 -24.18
CA GLY A 89 -2.94 4.99 -23.31
C GLY A 89 -3.60 4.62 -21.98
N THR A 90 -4.37 5.52 -21.38
CA THR A 90 -5.08 5.26 -20.13
C THR A 90 -6.09 4.13 -20.23
N LYS A 91 -6.79 4.00 -21.36
CA LYS A 91 -7.74 2.89 -21.57
C LYS A 91 -7.03 1.54 -21.64
N ILE A 92 -5.90 1.49 -22.36
CA ILE A 92 -5.09 0.26 -22.47
C ILE A 92 -4.53 -0.10 -21.09
N TYR A 93 -4.00 0.88 -20.37
CA TYR A 93 -3.50 0.68 -19.00
C TYR A 93 -4.57 0.11 -18.07
N SER A 94 -5.78 0.69 -18.06
CA SER A 94 -6.87 0.19 -17.22
C SER A 94 -7.27 -1.25 -17.55
N MET A 95 -7.29 -1.61 -18.83
CA MET A 95 -7.54 -2.99 -19.26
C MET A 95 -6.44 -3.94 -18.76
N LEU A 96 -5.18 -3.55 -18.90
CA LEU A 96 -4.04 -4.33 -18.39
C LEU A 96 -4.11 -4.51 -16.88
N VAL A 97 -4.47 -3.48 -16.12
CA VAL A 97 -4.62 -3.58 -14.65
C VAL A 97 -5.66 -4.64 -14.27
N VAL A 98 -6.81 -4.66 -14.95
CA VAL A 98 -7.84 -5.69 -14.69
C VAL A 98 -7.30 -7.09 -14.98
N VAL A 99 -6.61 -7.27 -16.13
CA VAL A 99 -6.00 -8.56 -16.48
C VAL A 99 -4.98 -9.00 -15.43
N PHE A 100 -4.10 -8.08 -14.99
CA PHE A 100 -3.10 -8.40 -13.96
C PHE A 100 -3.69 -8.69 -12.59
N ILE A 101 -4.81 -8.07 -12.22
CA ILE A 101 -5.54 -8.41 -10.99
C ILE A 101 -6.05 -9.85 -11.05
N ILE A 102 -6.65 -10.24 -12.18
CA ILE A 102 -7.16 -11.61 -12.37
C ILE A 102 -6.01 -12.62 -12.34
N ILE A 103 -4.93 -12.38 -13.08
CA ILE A 103 -3.76 -13.25 -13.06
C ILE A 103 -3.14 -13.32 -11.66
N GLY A 104 -2.96 -12.17 -11.00
CA GLY A 104 -2.38 -12.07 -9.66
C GLY A 104 -3.17 -12.84 -8.61
N SER A 105 -4.50 -12.89 -8.73
CA SER A 105 -5.35 -13.64 -7.81
C SER A 105 -5.16 -15.17 -7.91
N THR A 106 -4.57 -15.67 -8.98
CA THR A 106 -4.29 -17.10 -9.20
C THR A 106 -2.87 -17.51 -8.83
N LEU A 107 -1.99 -16.54 -8.60
CA LEU A 107 -0.59 -16.80 -8.27
C LEU A 107 -0.42 -17.20 -6.79
N LYS A 108 0.69 -17.89 -6.50
CA LYS A 108 1.08 -18.16 -5.11
C LYS A 108 1.44 -16.86 -4.41
N VAL A 109 1.01 -16.73 -3.16
CA VAL A 109 1.20 -15.52 -2.35
C VAL A 109 2.69 -15.13 -2.25
N ASP A 110 3.57 -16.10 -2.05
CA ASP A 110 5.03 -15.84 -1.94
C ASP A 110 5.62 -15.24 -3.22
N LEU A 111 5.14 -15.71 -4.40
CA LEU A 111 5.56 -15.17 -5.68
C LEU A 111 5.08 -13.71 -5.85
N VAL A 112 3.83 -13.44 -5.45
CA VAL A 112 3.27 -12.07 -5.51
C VAL A 112 4.08 -11.11 -4.64
N TRP A 113 4.42 -11.53 -3.40
CA TRP A 113 5.26 -10.73 -2.51
C TRP A 113 6.66 -10.50 -3.09
N SER A 114 7.31 -11.54 -3.60
CA SER A 114 8.64 -11.41 -4.21
C SER A 114 8.65 -10.46 -5.41
N LEU A 115 7.63 -10.51 -6.25
CA LEU A 115 7.47 -9.59 -7.38
C LEU A 115 7.22 -8.14 -6.88
N ALA A 116 6.36 -7.97 -5.88
CA ALA A 116 6.08 -6.66 -5.29
C ALA A 116 7.34 -6.03 -4.71
N ASP A 117 8.13 -6.78 -3.94
CA ASP A 117 9.39 -6.31 -3.36
C ASP A 117 10.41 -5.95 -4.42
N PHE A 118 10.53 -6.75 -5.47
CA PHE A 118 11.42 -6.48 -6.59
C PHE A 118 11.06 -5.16 -7.31
N PHE A 119 9.80 -4.98 -7.66
CA PHE A 119 9.37 -3.76 -8.35
C PHE A 119 9.40 -2.53 -7.44
N ASN A 120 9.06 -2.67 -6.16
CA ASN A 120 9.20 -1.61 -5.17
C ASN A 120 10.69 -1.18 -5.04
N GLY A 121 11.61 -2.14 -4.98
CA GLY A 121 13.04 -1.86 -4.97
C GLY A 121 13.51 -1.08 -6.20
N LEU A 122 13.03 -1.46 -7.39
CA LEU A 122 13.33 -0.73 -8.63
C LEU A 122 12.78 0.71 -8.61
N MET A 123 11.62 0.95 -8.00
CA MET A 123 11.02 2.29 -7.89
C MET A 123 11.80 3.22 -6.97
N VAL A 124 12.52 2.70 -5.98
CA VAL A 124 13.30 3.51 -5.02
C VAL A 124 14.35 4.33 -5.74
N ILE A 125 15.04 3.77 -6.73
CA ILE A 125 16.17 4.43 -7.43
C ILE A 125 15.71 5.73 -8.12
N PRO A 126 14.76 5.70 -9.09
CA PRO A 126 14.32 6.93 -9.76
C PRO A 126 13.63 7.90 -8.80
N ASN A 127 12.92 7.40 -7.78
CA ASN A 127 12.26 8.24 -6.80
C ASN A 127 13.25 8.99 -5.93
N ALA A 128 14.29 8.34 -5.44
CA ALA A 128 15.36 8.97 -4.66
C ALA A 128 16.10 10.05 -5.48
N LEU A 129 16.41 9.75 -6.75
CA LEU A 129 17.06 10.72 -7.65
C LEU A 129 16.17 11.94 -7.89
N ALA A 130 14.86 11.74 -8.12
CA ALA A 130 13.89 12.82 -8.30
C ALA A 130 13.77 13.69 -7.04
N LEU A 131 13.68 13.09 -5.86
CA LEU A 131 13.59 13.81 -4.59
C LEU A 131 14.84 14.67 -4.33
N LEU A 132 16.02 14.13 -4.59
CA LEU A 132 17.28 14.87 -4.45
C LEU A 132 17.36 16.04 -5.45
N ALA A 133 17.02 15.79 -6.71
CA ALA A 133 17.06 16.82 -7.76
C ALA A 133 16.04 17.94 -7.51
N LEU A 134 14.85 17.63 -7.02
CA LEU A 134 13.77 18.59 -6.81
C LEU A 134 13.79 19.22 -5.41
N SER A 135 14.63 18.77 -4.49
CA SER A 135 14.67 19.28 -3.11
C SER A 135 14.86 20.79 -3.04
N GLY A 136 15.72 21.36 -3.88
CA GLY A 136 15.95 22.80 -3.97
C GLY A 136 14.71 23.58 -4.43
N VAL A 137 13.95 23.03 -5.34
CA VAL A 137 12.70 23.63 -5.85
C VAL A 137 11.64 23.68 -4.73
N VAL A 138 11.49 22.59 -3.98
CA VAL A 138 10.54 22.50 -2.87
C VAL A 138 10.88 23.51 -1.77
N VAL A 139 12.16 23.63 -1.40
CA VAL A 139 12.63 24.62 -0.42
C VAL A 139 12.37 26.06 -0.92
N GLY A 140 12.59 26.32 -2.21
CA GLY A 140 12.32 27.62 -2.81
C GLY A 140 10.84 28.02 -2.78
N ILE A 141 9.94 27.08 -3.07
CA ILE A 141 8.49 27.31 -3.01
C ILE A 141 8.02 27.50 -1.56
N SER A 142 8.52 26.69 -0.63
CA SER A 142 8.15 26.81 0.79
C SER A 142 8.57 28.14 1.41
N LYS A 143 9.71 28.71 1.00
CA LYS A 143 10.13 30.05 1.43
C LYS A 143 9.27 31.19 0.87
N LYS A 144 8.68 31.02 -0.30
CA LYS A 144 7.79 32.03 -0.92
C LYS A 144 6.35 31.98 -0.37
N ALA A 145 5.97 30.90 0.30
CA ALA A 145 4.65 30.70 0.88
C ALA A 145 4.53 31.21 2.34
N LYS A 146 5.65 31.66 2.90
CA LYS A 146 5.73 32.43 4.16
C LYS A 146 5.76 33.92 3.88
#